data_852babd4b244225599ea8d9ccfcdca07
#
_entry.id   852babd4b244225599ea8d9ccfcdca07
#
_cell.length_a   1.000
_cell.length_b   1.000
_cell.length_c   1.000
_cell.angle_alpha   90.00
_cell.angle_beta   90.00
_cell.angle_gamma   90.00
#
_symmetry.space_group_name_H-M   'P 1'
#
loop_
_entity.id
_entity.type
_entity.pdbx_description
1 polymer ?
#
loop_
_entity_poly.entity_id
_entity_poly.type
_entity_poly.pdbx_seq_one_letter_code
_entity_poly.pdbx_strand_id
1 'polypeptide(L)'
;MQARSQRDPRWLLTGATCDAATPALPAPRLAASLLGVKASDFFTLPPSLARFAAHFPPDAAPWEWLKAIGPALAGMSGPVPAGARPPGIRVEGAVWMDPTVKLPAYATLIGPSYIGAHTEIRPGAFIRGNVIVGENCVLGNSCEFKNCLLMDRVQVPHFSYVGDSILGNGSHLGAGVICSNLRLDQKLITVHAANQNYATGLRKFGAILGDEAEAGCNSVLQPGAILGRRALVMPLTAFAGVLPAATIARHRQTITTVPRRD
;
A
#
# COMPACT_ATOMS: atom_id res chain seq x y z
N MET A 1 -1.19 -29.38 5.55
CA MET A 1 -2.54 -29.37 4.98
C MET A 1 -3.39 -28.54 5.93
N GLN A 2 -3.42 -27.22 5.75
CA GLN A 2 -4.20 -26.30 6.60
C GLN A 2 -5.29 -25.68 5.74
N ALA A 3 -6.51 -25.76 6.23
CA ALA A 3 -7.73 -25.33 5.57
C ALA A 3 -7.69 -23.83 5.30
N ARG A 4 -7.79 -23.46 4.03
CA ARG A 4 -8.13 -22.09 3.61
C ARG A 4 -9.57 -21.82 4.02
N SER A 5 -9.80 -20.82 4.88
CA SER A 5 -11.09 -20.25 5.12
C SER A 5 -11.67 -19.78 3.77
N GLN A 6 -12.64 -20.52 3.26
CA GLN A 6 -13.43 -20.12 2.10
C GLN A 6 -14.24 -18.88 2.48
N ARG A 7 -13.87 -17.73 1.92
CA ARG A 7 -14.72 -16.54 1.94
C ARG A 7 -15.87 -16.78 0.97
N ASP A 8 -17.10 -16.61 1.45
CA ASP A 8 -18.35 -16.80 0.71
C ASP A 8 -18.44 -15.83 -0.50
N PRO A 9 -18.54 -16.32 -1.74
CA PRO A 9 -18.52 -15.47 -2.94
C PRO A 9 -19.88 -14.86 -3.32
N ARG A 10 -20.87 -14.83 -2.44
CA ARG A 10 -22.25 -14.44 -2.77
C ARG A 10 -22.48 -12.98 -3.16
N TRP A 11 -21.45 -12.13 -3.15
CA TRP A 11 -21.58 -10.73 -3.60
C TRP A 11 -21.26 -10.50 -5.08
N LEU A 12 -20.96 -11.56 -5.84
CA LEU A 12 -20.36 -11.43 -7.16
C LEU A 12 -21.32 -11.46 -8.35
N LEU A 13 -22.59 -11.75 -8.24
CA LEU A 13 -23.47 -11.73 -9.43
C LEU A 13 -24.97 -11.74 -9.04
N THR A 14 -25.57 -10.58 -8.82
CA THR A 14 -26.98 -10.38 -9.13
C THR A 14 -27.08 -9.23 -10.11
N GLY A 15 -27.26 -9.57 -11.38
CA GLY A 15 -27.73 -8.63 -12.41
C GLY A 15 -29.17 -8.23 -12.04
N ALA A 16 -29.32 -7.16 -11.28
CA ALA A 16 -30.59 -6.51 -11.06
C ALA A 16 -30.69 -5.33 -12.02
N THR A 17 -31.62 -5.39 -12.95
CA THR A 17 -32.14 -4.23 -13.68
C THR A 17 -32.60 -3.19 -12.68
N CYS A 18 -32.01 -2.00 -12.76
CA CYS A 18 -32.26 -0.94 -11.80
C CYS A 18 -33.27 0.04 -12.41
N ASP A 19 -34.52 -0.09 -11.99
CA ASP A 19 -35.47 1.02 -11.97
C ASP A 19 -36.03 1.10 -10.56
N ALA A 20 -35.50 2.00 -9.78
CA ALA A 20 -36.12 2.73 -8.68
C ALA A 20 -35.04 3.56 -7.98
N ALA A 21 -35.27 4.83 -7.84
CA ALA A 21 -34.44 5.72 -7.03
C ALA A 21 -34.41 5.23 -5.58
N THR A 22 -33.39 4.45 -5.25
CA THR A 22 -33.13 4.08 -3.85
C THR A 22 -32.71 5.38 -3.13
N PRO A 23 -33.42 5.78 -2.04
CA PRO A 23 -32.99 6.96 -1.29
C PRO A 23 -31.55 6.75 -0.82
N ALA A 24 -30.71 7.78 -1.01
CA ALA A 24 -29.34 7.77 -0.53
C ALA A 24 -29.37 7.47 0.97
N LEU A 25 -28.78 6.33 1.37
CA LEU A 25 -28.52 6.08 2.77
C LEU A 25 -27.75 7.26 3.33
N PRO A 26 -28.15 7.83 4.48
CA PRO A 26 -27.38 8.90 5.10
C PRO A 26 -25.96 8.40 5.31
N ALA A 27 -24.99 9.21 4.89
CA ALA A 27 -23.59 8.92 5.13
C ALA A 27 -23.42 8.57 6.61
N PRO A 28 -22.70 7.48 6.96
CA PRO A 28 -22.46 7.15 8.35
C PRO A 28 -21.84 8.38 9.00
N ARG A 29 -22.54 8.95 10.00
CA ARG A 29 -21.96 9.99 10.85
C ARG A 29 -20.80 9.33 11.59
N LEU A 30 -19.57 9.50 11.09
CA LEU A 30 -18.40 9.21 11.90
C LEU A 30 -18.53 10.03 13.18
N ALA A 31 -18.56 9.34 14.31
CA ALA A 31 -18.47 9.97 15.62
C ALA A 31 -17.24 10.88 15.59
N ALA A 32 -17.48 12.20 15.59
CA ALA A 32 -16.46 13.21 15.56
C ALA A 32 -15.77 13.25 16.92
N SER A 33 -14.64 12.56 17.03
CA SER A 33 -13.64 12.83 18.05
C SER A 33 -12.27 12.49 17.48
N LEU A 34 -11.86 13.25 16.48
CA LEU A 34 -10.49 13.19 15.97
C LEU A 34 -9.81 14.52 16.29
N LEU A 35 -9.35 14.63 17.52
CA LEU A 35 -8.17 15.43 17.87
C LEU A 35 -6.95 14.69 17.29
N GLY A 36 -6.66 14.91 15.99
CA GLY A 36 -5.49 14.38 15.31
C GLY A 36 -5.71 13.03 14.62
N VAL A 37 -5.17 12.91 13.40
CA VAL A 37 -5.10 11.65 12.63
C VAL A 37 -3.85 10.92 13.09
N LYS A 38 -4.00 9.79 13.79
CA LYS A 38 -2.89 9.01 14.36
C LYS A 38 -2.59 7.79 13.51
N ALA A 39 -1.33 7.34 13.48
CA ALA A 39 -0.94 6.11 12.82
C ALA A 39 -1.70 4.89 13.37
N SER A 40 -1.92 4.84 14.70
CA SER A 40 -2.71 3.79 15.36
C SER A 40 -4.17 3.69 14.90
N ASP A 41 -4.73 4.71 14.27
CA ASP A 41 -6.08 4.65 13.70
C ASP A 41 -6.12 3.74 12.45
N PHE A 42 -4.99 3.61 11.76
CA PHE A 42 -4.88 2.91 10.47
C PHE A 42 -4.22 1.55 10.60
N PHE A 43 -3.16 1.42 11.41
CA PHE A 43 -2.39 0.19 11.48
C PHE A 43 -1.74 -0.02 12.86
N THR A 44 -1.27 -1.23 13.07
CA THR A 44 -0.46 -1.60 14.23
C THR A 44 0.89 -2.08 13.73
N LEU A 45 1.99 -1.49 14.23
CA LEU A 45 3.33 -1.96 13.87
C LEU A 45 3.48 -3.43 14.31
N PRO A 46 3.78 -4.36 13.38
CA PRO A 46 3.85 -5.77 13.72
C PRO A 46 5.12 -6.12 14.52
N PRO A 47 5.11 -7.20 15.31
CA PRO A 47 6.29 -7.64 16.07
C PRO A 47 7.54 -7.91 15.22
N SER A 48 7.37 -8.33 13.97
CA SER A 48 8.45 -8.53 12.99
C SER A 48 9.28 -7.26 12.74
N LEU A 49 8.64 -6.09 12.88
CA LEU A 49 9.24 -4.78 12.70
C LEU A 49 9.55 -4.06 14.02
N ALA A 50 9.47 -4.75 15.17
CA ALA A 50 9.70 -4.14 16.49
C ALA A 50 11.05 -3.42 16.62
N ARG A 51 12.08 -3.86 15.88
CA ARG A 51 13.40 -3.18 15.82
C ARG A 51 13.33 -1.73 15.36
N PHE A 52 12.30 -1.37 14.61
CA PHE A 52 12.07 -0.02 14.08
C PHE A 52 11.08 0.79 14.92
N ALA A 53 10.53 0.23 16.01
CA ALA A 53 9.44 0.84 16.77
C ALA A 53 9.75 2.27 17.27
N ALA A 54 11.02 2.55 17.62
CA ALA A 54 11.44 3.88 18.04
C ALA A 54 11.27 4.97 16.97
N HIS A 55 11.24 4.57 15.69
CA HIS A 55 11.06 5.48 14.54
C HIS A 55 9.58 5.64 14.14
N PHE A 56 8.69 4.76 14.60
CA PHE A 56 7.30 4.67 14.16
C PHE A 56 6.32 4.78 15.34
N PRO A 57 6.28 5.95 16.03
CA PRO A 57 5.41 6.13 17.19
C PRO A 57 3.91 6.09 16.78
N PRO A 58 3.07 5.31 17.49
CA PRO A 58 1.67 5.09 17.10
C PRO A 58 0.80 6.35 17.21
N ASP A 59 1.19 7.30 18.04
CA ASP A 59 0.47 8.55 18.24
C ASP A 59 0.83 9.66 17.24
N ALA A 60 1.86 9.47 16.40
CA ALA A 60 2.20 10.41 15.35
C ALA A 60 1.20 10.36 14.20
N ALA A 61 1.12 11.43 13.42
CA ALA A 61 0.40 11.39 12.16
C ALA A 61 1.03 10.36 11.21
N PRO A 62 0.23 9.56 10.47
CA PRO A 62 0.77 8.43 9.71
C PRO A 62 1.78 8.84 8.63
N TRP A 63 1.66 10.03 8.05
CA TRP A 63 2.63 10.55 7.08
C TRP A 63 3.99 10.93 7.68
N GLU A 64 4.09 11.11 9.01
CA GLU A 64 5.39 11.32 9.65
C GLU A 64 6.26 10.06 9.58
N TRP A 65 5.65 8.90 9.54
CA TRP A 65 6.36 7.63 9.36
C TRP A 65 7.09 7.55 8.01
N LEU A 66 6.59 8.21 6.96
CA LEU A 66 7.29 8.29 5.67
C LEU A 66 8.63 9.00 5.78
N LYS A 67 8.71 10.03 6.64
CA LYS A 67 9.96 10.77 6.91
C LYS A 67 10.95 9.93 7.72
N ALA A 68 10.44 8.99 8.48
CA ALA A 68 11.23 8.16 9.40
C ALA A 68 11.85 6.91 8.72
N ILE A 69 11.41 6.51 7.53
CA ILE A 69 11.89 5.29 6.84
C ILE A 69 13.42 5.35 6.62
N GLY A 70 13.93 6.42 6.05
CA GLY A 70 15.37 6.59 5.83
C GLY A 70 16.18 6.56 7.12
N PRO A 71 15.85 7.38 8.13
CA PRO A 71 16.48 7.33 9.46
C PRO A 71 16.43 5.95 10.13
N ALA A 72 15.32 5.22 10.01
CA ALA A 72 15.18 3.87 10.55
C ALA A 72 16.18 2.87 9.93
N LEU A 73 16.49 3.04 8.65
CA LEU A 73 17.43 2.20 7.92
C LEU A 73 18.89 2.64 8.06
N ALA A 74 19.15 3.89 8.43
CA ALA A 74 20.52 4.44 8.51
C ALA A 74 21.41 3.73 9.56
N GLY A 75 20.81 3.19 10.62
CA GLY A 75 21.49 2.42 11.66
C GLY A 75 21.71 0.95 11.33
N MET A 76 21.26 0.47 10.18
CA MET A 76 21.37 -0.94 9.80
C MET A 76 22.74 -1.22 9.19
N SER A 77 23.62 -1.83 9.96
CA SER A 77 24.86 -2.43 9.50
C SER A 77 24.70 -3.94 9.44
N GLY A 78 24.98 -4.54 8.32
CA GLY A 78 25.01 -5.99 8.18
C GLY A 78 24.89 -6.41 6.73
N PRO A 79 25.62 -7.45 6.32
CA PRO A 79 25.61 -7.87 4.94
C PRO A 79 24.28 -8.50 4.56
N VAL A 80 23.93 -8.34 3.31
CA VAL A 80 23.08 -9.29 2.63
C VAL A 80 23.64 -10.69 2.93
N PRO A 81 22.85 -11.65 3.46
CA PRO A 81 23.35 -13.01 3.64
C PRO A 81 24.01 -13.45 2.33
N ALA A 82 25.28 -13.84 2.42
CA ALA A 82 26.07 -14.30 1.27
C ALA A 82 25.66 -15.73 0.85
N GLY A 83 24.35 -16.03 0.83
CA GLY A 83 23.81 -17.23 0.21
C GLY A 83 23.96 -17.15 -1.31
N ALA A 84 24.01 -18.30 -1.98
CA ALA A 84 24.02 -18.39 -3.43
C ALA A 84 22.79 -17.68 -4.00
N ARG A 85 22.99 -16.48 -4.55
CA ARG A 85 21.93 -15.71 -5.21
C ARG A 85 21.86 -16.10 -6.68
N PRO A 86 20.66 -16.21 -7.26
CA PRO A 86 20.52 -16.34 -8.71
C PRO A 86 21.34 -15.26 -9.45
N PRO A 87 22.00 -15.58 -10.57
CA PRO A 87 22.89 -14.66 -11.28
C PRO A 87 22.21 -13.35 -11.75
N GLY A 88 20.88 -13.40 -11.98
CA GLY A 88 20.11 -12.24 -12.41
C GLY A 88 19.65 -11.32 -11.26
N ILE A 89 20.05 -11.56 -10.02
CA ILE A 89 19.76 -10.69 -8.89
C ILE A 89 20.85 -9.63 -8.75
N ARG A 90 20.52 -8.38 -9.10
CA ARG A 90 21.38 -7.22 -8.88
C ARG A 90 21.11 -6.62 -7.50
N VAL A 91 22.15 -6.47 -6.70
CA VAL A 91 22.09 -5.82 -5.37
C VAL A 91 23.07 -4.67 -5.31
N GLU A 92 22.61 -3.48 -4.91
CA GLU A 92 23.42 -2.29 -4.74
C GLU A 92 23.18 -1.67 -3.36
N GLY A 93 24.25 -1.22 -2.70
CA GLY A 93 24.18 -0.58 -1.39
C GLY A 93 23.80 -1.53 -0.26
N ALA A 94 23.32 -0.97 0.86
CA ALA A 94 22.98 -1.71 2.07
C ALA A 94 21.59 -2.37 1.96
N VAL A 95 21.53 -3.63 1.60
CA VAL A 95 20.29 -4.41 1.60
C VAL A 95 20.38 -5.49 2.67
N TRP A 96 19.55 -5.40 3.70
CA TRP A 96 19.36 -6.48 4.65
C TRP A 96 18.18 -7.35 4.23
N MET A 97 18.35 -8.65 4.23
CA MET A 97 17.32 -9.59 3.80
C MET A 97 17.39 -10.87 4.63
N ASP A 98 16.24 -11.34 5.12
CA ASP A 98 16.17 -12.59 5.86
C ASP A 98 16.53 -13.78 4.96
N PRO A 99 17.26 -14.80 5.46
CA PRO A 99 17.63 -15.97 4.68
C PRO A 99 16.47 -16.77 4.08
N THR A 100 15.28 -16.65 4.64
CA THR A 100 14.06 -17.34 4.17
C THR A 100 13.36 -16.62 3.00
N VAL A 101 13.84 -15.45 2.59
CA VAL A 101 13.28 -14.70 1.46
C VAL A 101 13.43 -15.50 0.17
N LYS A 102 12.34 -15.64 -0.57
CA LYS A 102 12.32 -16.32 -1.86
C LYS A 102 12.72 -15.36 -2.97
N LEU A 103 13.87 -15.64 -3.60
CA LEU A 103 14.39 -14.84 -4.72
C LEU A 103 13.95 -15.41 -6.06
N PRO A 104 13.60 -14.56 -7.05
CA PRO A 104 13.34 -14.98 -8.42
C PRO A 104 14.64 -15.18 -9.20
N ALA A 105 14.51 -15.57 -10.48
CA ALA A 105 15.65 -15.64 -11.38
C ALA A 105 16.33 -14.27 -11.63
N TYR A 106 15.56 -13.16 -11.59
CA TYR A 106 16.07 -11.80 -11.78
C TYR A 106 15.23 -10.75 -11.05
N ALA A 107 15.89 -9.80 -10.43
CA ALA A 107 15.33 -8.60 -9.78
C ALA A 107 16.44 -7.59 -9.50
N THR A 108 16.07 -6.33 -9.20
CA THR A 108 17.03 -5.30 -8.78
C THR A 108 16.67 -4.79 -7.39
N LEU A 109 17.62 -4.88 -6.47
CA LEU A 109 17.49 -4.45 -5.09
C LEU A 109 18.54 -3.37 -4.80
N ILE A 110 18.09 -2.14 -4.55
CA ILE A 110 18.95 -1.01 -4.18
C ILE A 110 18.70 -0.67 -2.71
N GLY A 111 19.74 -0.60 -1.91
CA GLY A 111 19.67 -0.17 -0.52
C GLY A 111 19.60 1.36 -0.34
N PRO A 112 19.37 1.83 0.89
CA PRO A 112 19.13 1.02 2.05
C PRO A 112 17.76 0.34 2.02
N SER A 113 17.71 -0.96 2.34
CA SER A 113 16.46 -1.73 2.34
C SER A 113 16.51 -2.88 3.35
N TYR A 114 15.36 -3.17 3.96
CA TYR A 114 15.14 -4.28 4.87
C TYR A 114 13.99 -5.16 4.35
N ILE A 115 14.23 -6.48 4.24
CA ILE A 115 13.23 -7.43 3.76
C ILE A 115 13.11 -8.57 4.78
N GLY A 116 11.94 -8.66 5.41
CA GLY A 116 11.63 -9.62 6.47
C GLY A 116 11.39 -11.04 5.97
N ALA A 117 11.31 -11.95 6.94
CA ALA A 117 11.25 -13.40 6.72
C ALA A 117 10.08 -13.85 5.83
N HIS A 118 10.29 -14.93 5.09
CA HIS A 118 9.29 -15.60 4.25
C HIS A 118 8.65 -14.70 3.16
N THR A 119 9.22 -13.53 2.92
CA THR A 119 8.78 -12.64 1.83
C THR A 119 9.19 -13.22 0.48
N GLU A 120 8.28 -13.15 -0.49
CA GLU A 120 8.52 -13.57 -1.87
C GLU A 120 8.80 -12.35 -2.75
N ILE A 121 9.95 -12.34 -3.40
CA ILE A 121 10.28 -11.39 -4.46
C ILE A 121 10.04 -12.08 -5.79
N ARG A 122 9.27 -11.46 -6.69
CA ARG A 122 8.94 -12.01 -8.00
C ARG A 122 9.81 -11.44 -9.13
N PRO A 123 9.85 -12.11 -10.30
CA PRO A 123 10.66 -11.64 -11.43
C PRO A 123 10.39 -10.19 -11.82
N GLY A 124 11.46 -9.44 -12.05
CA GLY A 124 11.37 -8.04 -12.46
C GLY A 124 11.02 -7.04 -11.37
N ALA A 125 10.91 -7.45 -10.11
CA ALA A 125 10.72 -6.51 -9.01
C ALA A 125 11.89 -5.52 -8.93
N PHE A 126 11.58 -4.23 -8.75
CA PHE A 126 12.54 -3.15 -8.64
C PHE A 126 12.39 -2.44 -7.28
N ILE A 127 13.33 -2.67 -6.37
CA ILE A 127 13.38 -2.07 -5.04
C ILE A 127 14.43 -0.95 -5.08
N ARG A 128 13.99 0.33 -4.90
CA ARG A 128 14.81 1.54 -5.15
C ARG A 128 15.34 2.23 -3.90
N GLY A 129 15.46 1.54 -2.80
CA GLY A 129 15.98 2.13 -1.57
C GLY A 129 14.95 2.84 -0.70
N ASN A 130 15.32 3.01 0.57
CA ASN A 130 14.44 3.41 1.65
C ASN A 130 13.17 2.54 1.71
N VAL A 131 13.36 1.20 1.67
CA VAL A 131 12.26 0.25 1.67
C VAL A 131 12.36 -0.67 2.87
N ILE A 132 11.31 -0.68 3.69
CA ILE A 132 11.17 -1.62 4.81
C ILE A 132 10.01 -2.54 4.50
N VAL A 133 10.25 -3.85 4.56
CA VAL A 133 9.26 -4.90 4.32
C VAL A 133 9.22 -5.85 5.50
N GLY A 134 8.03 -6.08 6.03
CA GLY A 134 7.77 -7.06 7.07
C GLY A 134 7.86 -8.50 6.58
N GLU A 135 7.18 -9.40 7.26
CA GLU A 135 7.22 -10.84 6.98
C GLU A 135 6.06 -11.29 6.09
N ASN A 136 6.27 -12.41 5.37
CA ASN A 136 5.24 -13.07 4.55
C ASN A 136 4.61 -12.17 3.47
N CYS A 137 5.36 -11.19 2.96
CA CYS A 137 4.92 -10.28 1.92
C CYS A 137 5.14 -10.84 0.51
N VAL A 138 4.48 -10.24 -0.49
CA VAL A 138 4.76 -10.48 -1.90
C VAL A 138 5.15 -9.16 -2.57
N LEU A 139 6.41 -9.09 -3.03
CA LEU A 139 6.94 -8.04 -3.88
C LEU A 139 6.88 -8.52 -5.32
N GLY A 140 5.85 -8.12 -6.02
CA GLY A 140 5.33 -8.79 -7.20
C GLY A 140 6.12 -8.59 -8.47
N ASN A 141 5.66 -9.28 -9.52
CA ASN A 141 6.25 -9.21 -10.84
C ASN A 141 6.17 -7.78 -11.39
N SER A 142 7.33 -7.27 -11.82
CA SER A 142 7.46 -5.93 -12.42
C SER A 142 6.83 -4.82 -11.58
N CYS A 143 6.87 -4.95 -10.26
CA CYS A 143 6.47 -3.90 -9.32
C CYS A 143 7.66 -3.06 -8.93
N GLU A 144 7.43 -1.76 -8.75
CA GLU A 144 8.45 -0.83 -8.27
C GLU A 144 8.12 -0.35 -6.86
N PHE A 145 9.12 -0.39 -5.97
CA PHE A 145 9.04 0.03 -4.58
C PHE A 145 10.10 1.09 -4.28
N LYS A 146 9.69 2.22 -3.71
CA LYS A 146 10.61 3.31 -3.39
C LYS A 146 10.12 4.10 -2.19
N ASN A 147 10.99 4.27 -1.18
CA ASN A 147 10.68 5.02 0.04
C ASN A 147 9.32 4.61 0.63
N CYS A 148 9.18 3.32 0.96
CA CYS A 148 7.92 2.76 1.45
C CYS A 148 8.11 1.78 2.61
N LEU A 149 7.07 1.67 3.42
CA LEU A 149 6.95 0.71 4.51
C LEU A 149 5.80 -0.25 4.20
N LEU A 150 6.12 -1.52 4.04
CA LEU A 150 5.17 -2.61 3.91
C LEU A 150 5.21 -3.41 5.21
N MET A 151 4.08 -3.52 5.91
CA MET A 151 3.97 -4.32 7.12
C MET A 151 3.83 -5.81 6.79
N ASP A 152 3.40 -6.64 7.74
CA ASP A 152 3.32 -8.07 7.51
C ASP A 152 2.18 -8.47 6.56
N ARG A 153 2.39 -9.53 5.78
CA ARG A 153 1.42 -10.14 4.87
C ARG A 153 0.89 -9.20 3.77
N VAL A 154 1.63 -8.15 3.44
CA VAL A 154 1.27 -7.25 2.34
C VAL A 154 1.42 -7.95 1.00
N GLN A 155 0.42 -7.79 0.14
CA GLN A 155 0.39 -8.40 -1.18
C GLN A 155 0.38 -7.33 -2.28
N VAL A 156 1.48 -7.22 -3.03
CA VAL A 156 1.59 -6.35 -4.23
C VAL A 156 2.03 -7.22 -5.40
N PRO A 157 1.16 -8.09 -5.96
CA PRO A 157 1.61 -9.20 -6.80
C PRO A 157 2.00 -8.84 -8.23
N HIS A 158 1.50 -7.75 -8.84
CA HIS A 158 1.66 -7.50 -10.28
C HIS A 158 1.66 -6.02 -10.66
N PHE A 159 2.66 -5.59 -11.40
CA PHE A 159 2.71 -4.36 -12.22
C PHE A 159 2.34 -3.07 -11.48
N SER A 160 2.63 -2.96 -10.20
CA SER A 160 2.23 -1.83 -9.36
C SER A 160 3.40 -0.91 -9.06
N TYR A 161 3.08 0.38 -8.86
CA TYR A 161 4.04 1.37 -8.35
C TYR A 161 3.69 1.76 -6.92
N VAL A 162 4.64 1.53 -5.99
CA VAL A 162 4.51 1.86 -4.57
C VAL A 162 5.62 2.83 -4.19
N GLY A 163 5.36 4.11 -4.34
CA GLY A 163 6.32 5.18 -4.01
C GLY A 163 5.83 6.04 -2.86
N ASP A 164 6.71 6.35 -1.90
CA ASP A 164 6.45 7.22 -0.75
C ASP A 164 5.11 6.84 -0.05
N SER A 165 4.98 5.55 0.30
CA SER A 165 3.71 4.94 0.73
C SER A 165 3.88 4.04 1.96
N ILE A 166 2.79 3.83 2.69
CA ILE A 166 2.73 2.88 3.81
C ILE A 166 1.58 1.90 3.55
N LEU A 167 1.89 0.61 3.61
CA LEU A 167 0.93 -0.46 3.45
C LEU A 167 0.82 -1.25 4.76
N GLY A 168 -0.34 -1.19 5.40
CA GLY A 168 -0.64 -1.87 6.67
C GLY A 168 -0.69 -3.38 6.54
N ASN A 169 -0.77 -4.08 7.67
CA ASN A 169 -0.77 -5.54 7.71
C ASN A 169 -1.88 -6.14 6.85
N GLY A 170 -1.53 -7.13 6.04
CA GLY A 170 -2.49 -7.85 5.20
C GLY A 170 -3.15 -7.00 4.11
N SER A 171 -2.66 -5.78 3.84
CA SER A 171 -3.19 -4.97 2.75
C SER A 171 -2.84 -5.56 1.38
N HIS A 172 -3.68 -5.27 0.38
CA HIS A 172 -3.55 -5.85 -0.94
C HIS A 172 -3.70 -4.80 -2.04
N LEU A 173 -2.79 -4.81 -3.01
CA LEU A 173 -2.92 -4.07 -4.25
C LEU A 173 -3.19 -5.04 -5.40
N GLY A 174 -4.30 -4.86 -6.10
CA GLY A 174 -4.57 -5.57 -7.36
C GLY A 174 -3.56 -5.20 -8.44
N ALA A 175 -3.57 -5.93 -9.56
CA ALA A 175 -2.65 -5.69 -10.66
C ALA A 175 -2.76 -4.25 -11.20
N GLY A 176 -1.63 -3.59 -11.44
CA GLY A 176 -1.58 -2.27 -12.05
C GLY A 176 -1.99 -1.11 -11.15
N VAL A 177 -2.05 -1.30 -9.83
CA VAL A 177 -2.34 -0.19 -8.90
C VAL A 177 -1.16 0.77 -8.85
N ILE A 178 -1.46 2.07 -8.93
CA ILE A 178 -0.48 3.15 -8.85
C ILE A 178 -0.69 3.96 -7.58
N CYS A 179 0.29 3.98 -6.68
CA CYS A 179 0.36 4.95 -5.60
C CYS A 179 1.06 6.22 -6.14
N SER A 180 0.28 7.11 -6.77
CA SER A 180 0.82 8.36 -7.34
C SER A 180 1.33 9.26 -6.22
N ASN A 181 2.61 9.63 -6.25
CA ASN A 181 3.27 10.29 -5.12
C ASN A 181 3.63 11.77 -5.32
N LEU A 182 3.36 12.32 -6.49
CA LEU A 182 3.68 13.72 -6.80
C LEU A 182 2.47 14.41 -7.43
N ARG A 183 2.11 15.57 -6.90
CA ARG A 183 1.07 16.44 -7.48
C ARG A 183 1.54 17.02 -8.82
N LEU A 184 0.62 17.23 -9.76
CA LEU A 184 0.93 17.85 -11.06
C LEU A 184 1.44 19.29 -10.92
N ASP A 185 0.95 20.03 -9.93
CA ASP A 185 1.40 21.39 -9.61
C ASP A 185 2.68 21.43 -8.75
N GLN A 186 3.22 20.25 -8.40
CA GLN A 186 4.44 20.06 -7.61
C GLN A 186 4.46 20.72 -6.21
N LYS A 187 3.32 21.15 -5.70
CA LYS A 187 3.18 21.73 -4.36
C LYS A 187 3.24 20.65 -3.28
N LEU A 188 3.37 21.11 -2.02
CA LEU A 188 3.28 20.25 -0.86
C LEU A 188 1.90 19.60 -0.77
N ILE A 189 1.89 18.36 -0.26
CA ILE A 189 0.66 17.59 -0.14
C ILE A 189 -0.03 17.93 1.17
N THR A 190 -1.33 18.23 1.07
CA THR A 190 -2.23 18.44 2.21
C THR A 190 -3.19 17.27 2.28
N VAL A 191 -3.33 16.69 3.47
CA VAL A 191 -4.35 15.67 3.74
C VAL A 191 -5.62 16.35 4.18
N HIS A 192 -6.73 16.05 3.53
CA HIS A 192 -8.07 16.54 3.86
C HIS A 192 -8.83 15.43 4.58
N ALA A 193 -8.96 15.51 5.91
CA ALA A 193 -9.65 14.52 6.71
C ALA A 193 -10.76 15.14 7.54
N ALA A 194 -11.96 14.59 7.49
CA ALA A 194 -13.16 15.11 8.12
C ALA A 194 -13.38 16.60 7.71
N ASN A 195 -13.25 17.52 8.64
CA ASN A 195 -13.42 18.96 8.39
C ASN A 195 -12.11 19.73 8.57
N GLN A 196 -10.97 19.05 8.51
CA GLN A 196 -9.67 19.65 8.79
C GLN A 196 -8.64 19.34 7.71
N ASN A 197 -7.77 20.33 7.47
CA ASN A 197 -6.66 20.23 6.55
C ASN A 197 -5.35 20.07 7.33
N TYR A 198 -4.57 19.04 6.98
CA TYR A 198 -3.29 18.76 7.59
C TYR A 198 -2.17 18.99 6.60
N ALA A 199 -1.34 20.00 6.85
CA ALA A 199 -0.12 20.23 6.09
C ALA A 199 0.91 19.14 6.43
N THR A 200 1.23 18.27 5.48
CA THR A 200 2.17 17.17 5.71
C THR A 200 3.64 17.60 5.65
N GLY A 201 3.93 18.73 5.04
CA GLY A 201 5.29 19.16 4.73
C GLY A 201 5.99 18.30 3.66
N LEU A 202 5.30 17.32 3.07
CA LEU A 202 5.84 16.40 2.07
C LEU A 202 5.51 16.88 0.66
N ARG A 203 6.52 16.91 -0.21
CA ARG A 203 6.36 17.10 -1.66
C ARG A 203 6.01 15.79 -2.37
N LYS A 204 6.47 14.65 -1.81
CA LYS A 204 6.16 13.31 -2.31
C LYS A 204 5.48 12.52 -1.19
N PHE A 205 4.29 12.04 -1.46
CA PHE A 205 3.51 11.19 -0.60
C PHE A 205 2.51 10.44 -1.49
N GLY A 206 2.67 9.13 -1.62
CA GLY A 206 1.79 8.27 -2.41
C GLY A 206 0.49 7.97 -1.69
N ALA A 207 0.41 6.82 -1.05
CA ALA A 207 -0.78 6.39 -0.33
C ALA A 207 -0.45 5.76 1.03
N ILE A 208 -1.42 5.83 1.93
CA ILE A 208 -1.41 5.08 3.18
C ILE A 208 -2.61 4.11 3.14
N LEU A 209 -2.33 2.82 3.27
CA LEU A 209 -3.35 1.79 3.40
C LEU A 209 -3.34 1.26 4.83
N GLY A 210 -4.47 1.33 5.50
CA GLY A 210 -4.67 0.71 6.81
C GLY A 210 -4.59 -0.81 6.75
N ASP A 211 -4.56 -1.46 7.92
CA ASP A 211 -4.55 -2.91 8.00
C ASP A 211 -5.75 -3.51 7.22
N GLU A 212 -5.48 -4.54 6.41
CA GLU A 212 -6.46 -5.24 5.57
C GLU A 212 -7.18 -4.35 4.53
N ALA A 213 -6.65 -3.16 4.23
CA ALA A 213 -7.20 -2.33 3.16
C ALA A 213 -6.79 -2.85 1.79
N GLU A 214 -7.67 -2.69 0.79
CA GLU A 214 -7.45 -3.23 -0.54
C GLU A 214 -7.70 -2.17 -1.63
N ALA A 215 -6.89 -2.20 -2.69
CA ALA A 215 -7.14 -1.43 -3.90
C ALA A 215 -7.26 -2.38 -5.10
N GLY A 216 -8.37 -2.30 -5.82
CA GLY A 216 -8.67 -3.14 -6.99
C GLY A 216 -7.79 -2.82 -8.20
N CYS A 217 -7.74 -3.74 -9.15
CA CYS A 217 -6.88 -3.64 -10.33
C CYS A 217 -7.04 -2.31 -11.08
N ASN A 218 -5.89 -1.77 -11.55
CA ASN A 218 -5.81 -0.52 -12.30
C ASN A 218 -6.41 0.70 -11.60
N SER A 219 -6.48 0.67 -10.26
CA SER A 219 -6.82 1.86 -9.49
C SER A 219 -5.62 2.79 -9.37
N VAL A 220 -5.89 4.09 -9.29
CA VAL A 220 -4.88 5.12 -9.02
C VAL A 220 -5.21 5.78 -7.69
N LEU A 221 -4.34 5.60 -6.71
CA LEU A 221 -4.39 6.32 -5.46
C LEU A 221 -3.64 7.63 -5.63
N GLN A 222 -4.37 8.75 -5.57
CA GLN A 222 -3.82 10.09 -5.78
C GLN A 222 -2.88 10.50 -4.63
N PRO A 223 -1.96 11.44 -4.85
CA PRO A 223 -1.01 11.87 -3.83
C PRO A 223 -1.67 12.25 -2.50
N GLY A 224 -1.27 11.58 -1.43
CA GLY A 224 -1.84 11.77 -0.10
C GLY A 224 -3.15 11.02 0.17
N ALA A 225 -3.53 10.05 -0.68
CA ALA A 225 -4.68 9.19 -0.43
C ALA A 225 -4.46 8.32 0.81
N ILE A 226 -5.48 8.20 1.67
CA ILE A 226 -5.44 7.39 2.88
C ILE A 226 -6.66 6.47 2.91
N LEU A 227 -6.44 5.18 3.03
CA LEU A 227 -7.48 4.17 3.19
C LEU A 227 -7.48 3.68 4.63
N GLY A 228 -8.61 3.79 5.32
CA GLY A 228 -8.80 3.26 6.67
C GLY A 228 -8.70 1.72 6.72
N ARG A 229 -8.65 1.15 7.92
CA ARG A 229 -8.62 -0.30 8.12
C ARG A 229 -9.77 -0.98 7.37
N ARG A 230 -9.47 -2.05 6.60
CA ARG A 230 -10.47 -2.83 5.84
C ARG A 230 -11.25 -1.99 4.82
N ALA A 231 -10.76 -0.82 4.45
CA ALA A 231 -11.35 -0.03 3.38
C ALA A 231 -11.00 -0.63 2.02
N LEU A 232 -11.89 -0.45 1.04
CA LEU A 232 -11.74 -1.05 -0.27
C LEU A 232 -11.96 0.00 -1.36
N VAL A 233 -11.03 0.09 -2.30
CA VAL A 233 -11.19 0.85 -3.54
C VAL A 233 -11.46 -0.12 -4.67
N MET A 234 -12.60 0.04 -5.35
CA MET A 234 -12.98 -0.85 -6.46
C MET A 234 -12.06 -0.66 -7.68
N PRO A 235 -11.90 -1.69 -8.53
CA PRO A 235 -11.09 -1.59 -9.74
C PRO A 235 -11.41 -0.36 -10.60
N LEU A 236 -10.41 0.12 -11.35
CA LEU A 236 -10.51 1.27 -12.27
C LEU A 236 -10.90 2.59 -11.60
N THR A 237 -10.70 2.71 -10.30
CA THR A 237 -11.06 3.92 -9.54
C THR A 237 -9.85 4.81 -9.33
N ALA A 238 -9.96 6.09 -9.72
CA ALA A 238 -9.03 7.13 -9.28
C ALA A 238 -9.55 7.70 -7.94
N PHE A 239 -8.82 7.43 -6.85
CA PHE A 239 -9.23 7.81 -5.51
C PHE A 239 -8.33 8.90 -4.93
N ALA A 240 -8.93 9.92 -4.30
CA ALA A 240 -8.24 10.97 -3.56
C ALA A 240 -8.90 11.20 -2.19
N GLY A 241 -8.13 11.69 -1.21
CA GLY A 241 -8.61 11.99 0.13
C GLY A 241 -8.55 10.81 1.08
N VAL A 242 -9.39 10.81 2.11
CA VAL A 242 -9.41 9.80 3.18
C VAL A 242 -10.67 8.94 3.07
N LEU A 243 -10.49 7.64 2.88
CA LEU A 243 -11.57 6.66 2.89
C LEU A 243 -11.71 6.10 4.31
N PRO A 244 -12.86 6.21 4.98
CA PRO A 244 -13.05 5.67 6.31
C PRO A 244 -12.85 4.16 6.41
N ALA A 245 -12.57 3.67 7.61
CA ALA A 245 -12.46 2.23 7.86
C ALA A 245 -13.72 1.48 7.43
N ALA A 246 -13.56 0.24 6.93
CA ALA A 246 -14.62 -0.65 6.49
C ALA A 246 -15.59 -0.02 5.47
N THR A 247 -15.08 0.87 4.61
CA THR A 247 -15.86 1.60 3.60
C THR A 247 -15.38 1.23 2.19
N ILE A 248 -16.29 1.26 1.21
CA ILE A 248 -15.98 0.95 -0.18
C ILE A 248 -16.09 2.22 -1.02
N ALA A 249 -15.00 2.61 -1.68
CA ALA A 249 -15.00 3.58 -2.75
C ALA A 249 -15.22 2.89 -4.10
N ARG A 250 -16.22 3.30 -4.84
CA ARG A 250 -16.53 2.76 -6.19
C ARG A 250 -16.81 3.87 -7.19
N HIS A 251 -16.35 3.66 -8.40
CA HIS A 251 -16.72 4.47 -9.55
C HIS A 251 -17.91 3.85 -10.27
N ARG A 252 -18.87 4.66 -10.73
CA ARG A 252 -19.91 4.21 -11.65
C ARG A 252 -19.45 4.55 -13.07
N GLN A 253 -19.28 3.54 -13.90
CA GLN A 253 -18.94 3.72 -15.30
C GLN A 253 -20.20 3.51 -16.15
N THR A 254 -20.51 4.44 -17.04
CA THR A 254 -21.52 4.26 -18.07
C THR A 254 -20.85 3.73 -19.33
N ILE A 255 -21.27 2.57 -19.80
CA ILE A 255 -20.76 1.97 -21.03
C ILE A 255 -21.82 2.20 -22.13
N THR A 256 -21.41 2.86 -23.21
CA THR A 256 -22.23 3.02 -24.42
C THR A 256 -21.68 2.10 -25.49
N THR A 257 -22.56 1.31 -26.09
CA THR A 257 -22.20 0.44 -27.23
C THR A 257 -22.67 1.07 -28.53
N VAL A 258 -21.83 1.03 -29.54
CA VAL A 258 -22.16 1.46 -30.91
C VAL A 258 -21.78 0.36 -31.88
N PRO A 259 -22.51 0.17 -33.02
CA PRO A 259 -22.10 -0.77 -34.05
C PRO A 259 -20.71 -0.42 -34.57
N ARG A 260 -19.88 -1.42 -34.76
CA ARG A 260 -18.62 -1.26 -35.47
C ARG A 260 -18.95 -0.96 -36.94
N ARG A 261 -18.36 0.08 -37.50
CA ARG A 261 -18.39 0.34 -38.95
C ARG A 261 -17.17 -0.36 -39.55
N ASP A 262 -17.44 -1.21 -40.55
CA ASP A 262 -16.42 -1.86 -41.37
C ASP A 262 -15.78 -0.87 -42.32
#